data_3da06023d9ac1b3649b1fa7a12279dad
#
_entry.id   3da06023d9ac1b3649b1fa7a12279dad
#
_cell.length_a   1.000
_cell.length_b   1.000
_cell.length_c   1.000
_cell.angle_alpha   90.00
_cell.angle_beta   90.00
_cell.angle_gamma   90.00
#
_symmetry.space_group_name_H-M   'P 1'
#
loop_
_entity.id
_entity.type
_entity.pdbx_description
1 polymer ?
#
loop_
_entity_poly.entity_id
_entity_poly.type
_entity_poly.pdbx_seq_one_letter_code
_entity_poly.pdbx_strand_id
1 'polypeptide(L)'
;MKMNAVVAGVGMTQFGKHLERGLKSLGGEAVEAALADAGLAKSDLQAAYVGNAAAGVVTGQECIRGQVILRGIGIGAIPVINVENACASASTALNQAAAMITAGLYDVVLALGVEKLY
;
A
#
# COMPACT_ATOMS: atom_id res chain seq x y z
N MET A 1 15.08 17.36 4.69
CA MET A 1 15.13 17.20 3.22
C MET A 1 13.81 17.70 2.63
N LYS A 2 13.92 18.49 1.59
CA LYS A 2 12.71 18.93 0.86
C LYS A 2 12.25 17.81 -0.05
N MET A 3 11.01 17.35 0.11
CA MET A 3 10.45 16.31 -0.74
C MET A 3 10.19 16.82 -2.15
N ASN A 4 10.49 15.97 -3.13
CA ASN A 4 10.30 16.23 -4.55
C ASN A 4 9.48 15.08 -5.17
N ALA A 5 8.32 14.85 -4.62
CA ALA A 5 7.39 13.84 -5.10
C ALA A 5 5.99 14.46 -5.21
N VAL A 6 5.19 13.93 -6.11
CA VAL A 6 3.80 14.34 -6.30
C VAL A 6 2.88 13.14 -6.13
N VAL A 7 1.65 13.37 -5.71
CA VAL A 7 0.62 12.34 -5.69
C VAL A 7 -0.01 12.28 -7.08
N ALA A 8 0.18 11.17 -7.77
CA ALA A 8 -0.31 10.98 -9.13
C ALA A 8 -1.75 10.43 -9.18
N GLY A 9 -2.14 9.69 -8.15
CA GLY A 9 -3.49 9.12 -8.06
C GLY A 9 -3.79 8.62 -6.67
N VAL A 10 -5.07 8.55 -6.35
CA VAL A 10 -5.56 8.12 -5.03
C VAL A 10 -6.70 7.10 -5.19
N GLY A 11 -6.80 6.20 -4.23
CA GLY A 11 -7.88 5.23 -4.13
C GLY A 11 -8.15 4.88 -2.69
N MET A 12 -9.39 4.55 -2.39
CA MET A 12 -9.81 4.23 -1.03
C MET A 12 -11.03 3.32 -1.08
N THR A 13 -11.11 2.37 -0.17
CA THR A 13 -12.34 1.63 0.09
C THR A 13 -13.27 2.43 0.97
N GLN A 14 -14.55 2.11 0.94
CA GLN A 14 -15.46 2.63 1.95
C GLN A 14 -15.07 2.05 3.32
N PHE A 15 -14.89 2.91 4.30
CA PHE A 15 -14.60 2.48 5.67
C PHE A 15 -15.85 1.87 6.30
N GLY A 16 -15.63 0.78 7.02
CA GLY A 16 -16.71 0.08 7.67
C GLY A 16 -16.30 -1.30 8.18
N LYS A 17 -17.28 -2.03 8.69
CA LYS A 17 -17.11 -3.38 9.18
C LYS A 17 -17.32 -4.39 8.05
N HIS A 18 -16.24 -4.80 7.41
CA HIS A 18 -16.25 -5.71 6.26
C HIS A 18 -15.94 -7.15 6.69
N LEU A 19 -16.90 -7.82 7.30
CA LEU A 19 -16.71 -9.18 7.83
C LEU A 19 -16.33 -10.19 6.76
N GLU A 20 -16.89 -10.05 5.56
CA GLU A 20 -16.71 -10.99 4.45
C GLU A 20 -15.45 -10.70 3.60
N ARG A 21 -14.74 -9.61 3.90
CA ARG A 21 -13.61 -9.17 3.08
C ARG A 21 -12.29 -9.28 3.83
N GLY A 22 -11.30 -9.87 3.18
CA GLY A 22 -9.94 -9.96 3.70
C GLY A 22 -9.05 -8.81 3.23
N LEU A 23 -7.80 -8.82 3.68
CA LEU A 23 -6.81 -7.81 3.33
C LEU A 23 -6.57 -7.71 1.82
N LYS A 24 -6.54 -8.85 1.10
CA LYS A 24 -6.37 -8.88 -0.35
C LYS A 24 -7.47 -8.11 -1.07
N SER A 25 -8.71 -8.29 -0.63
CA SER A 25 -9.87 -7.63 -1.22
C SER A 25 -9.86 -6.13 -0.93
N LEU A 26 -9.65 -5.75 0.32
CA LEU A 26 -9.66 -4.34 0.73
C LEU A 26 -8.47 -3.57 0.13
N GLY A 27 -7.26 -4.08 0.32
CA GLY A 27 -6.07 -3.46 -0.21
C GLY A 27 -6.05 -3.44 -1.74
N GLY A 28 -6.45 -4.54 -2.37
CA GLY A 28 -6.53 -4.65 -3.83
C GLY A 28 -7.44 -3.61 -4.45
N GLU A 29 -8.64 -3.43 -3.91
CA GLU A 29 -9.59 -2.42 -4.39
C GLU A 29 -8.99 -1.00 -4.33
N ALA A 30 -8.37 -0.64 -3.21
CA ALA A 30 -7.76 0.68 -3.06
C ALA A 30 -6.61 0.89 -4.06
N VAL A 31 -5.76 -0.12 -4.26
CA VAL A 31 -4.64 -0.04 -5.21
C VAL A 31 -5.14 0.08 -6.64
N GLU A 32 -6.10 -0.73 -7.03
CA GLU A 32 -6.65 -0.67 -8.39
C GLU A 32 -7.34 0.67 -8.66
N ALA A 33 -8.05 1.22 -7.69
CA ALA A 33 -8.65 2.56 -7.80
C ALA A 33 -7.57 3.64 -7.94
N ALA A 34 -6.49 3.58 -7.18
CA ALA A 34 -5.38 4.54 -7.27
C ALA A 34 -4.68 4.48 -8.62
N LEU A 35 -4.44 3.28 -9.14
CA LEU A 35 -3.82 3.10 -10.46
C LEU A 35 -4.72 3.64 -11.57
N ALA A 36 -6.02 3.39 -11.51
CA ALA A 36 -6.98 3.93 -12.47
C ALA A 36 -7.01 5.46 -12.44
N ASP A 37 -7.02 6.05 -11.24
CA ASP A 37 -6.99 7.51 -11.07
C ASP A 37 -5.69 8.12 -11.61
N ALA A 38 -4.57 7.45 -11.42
CA ALA A 38 -3.28 7.89 -11.94
C ALA A 38 -3.10 7.66 -13.45
N GLY A 39 -3.93 6.82 -14.07
CA GLY A 39 -3.74 6.40 -15.45
C GLY A 39 -2.52 5.50 -15.64
N LEU A 40 -2.18 4.71 -14.62
CA LEU A 40 -1.00 3.84 -14.61
C LEU A 40 -1.41 2.37 -14.63
N ALA A 41 -0.56 1.54 -15.21
CA ALA A 41 -0.66 0.09 -15.16
C ALA A 41 0.06 -0.45 -13.92
N LYS A 42 -0.31 -1.66 -13.50
CA LYS A 42 0.39 -2.37 -12.40
C LYS A 42 1.89 -2.50 -12.65
N SER A 43 2.27 -2.72 -13.90
CA SER A 43 3.67 -2.85 -14.35
C SER A 43 4.48 -1.55 -14.27
N ASP A 44 3.83 -0.41 -14.09
CA ASP A 44 4.52 0.87 -13.92
C ASP A 44 5.08 1.05 -12.50
N LEU A 45 4.59 0.28 -11.53
CA LEU A 45 5.06 0.36 -10.15
C LEU A 45 6.46 -0.22 -10.01
N GLN A 46 7.36 0.53 -9.38
CA GLN A 46 8.75 0.15 -9.16
C GLN A 46 9.02 -0.34 -7.74
N ALA A 47 8.22 0.08 -6.79
CA ALA A 47 8.27 -0.35 -5.39
C ALA A 47 6.93 -0.08 -4.71
N ALA A 48 6.71 -0.71 -3.56
CA ALA A 48 5.54 -0.48 -2.74
C ALA A 48 5.91 -0.42 -1.25
N TYR A 49 5.35 0.53 -0.55
CA TYR A 49 5.41 0.65 0.91
C TYR A 49 4.02 0.42 1.45
N VAL A 50 3.87 -0.61 2.29
CA VAL A 50 2.56 -1.06 2.77
C VAL A 50 2.50 -0.95 4.29
N GLY A 51 1.65 -0.08 4.77
CA GLY A 51 1.42 0.16 6.19
C GLY A 51 0.29 -0.71 6.72
N ASN A 52 0.59 -1.46 7.77
CA ASN A 52 -0.39 -2.24 8.53
C ASN A 52 0.12 -2.46 9.95
N ALA A 53 -0.76 -2.38 10.93
CA ALA A 53 -0.39 -2.56 12.32
C ALA A 53 -1.00 -3.83 12.93
N ALA A 54 -2.32 -3.93 12.95
CA ALA A 54 -3.02 -4.89 13.81
C ALA A 54 -3.72 -6.03 13.06
N ALA A 55 -3.78 -6.00 11.74
CA ALA A 55 -4.55 -7.00 10.99
C ALA A 55 -4.05 -8.44 11.19
N GLY A 56 -2.79 -8.64 11.50
CA GLY A 56 -2.24 -9.96 11.79
C GLY A 56 -2.94 -10.68 12.94
N VAL A 57 -3.35 -9.95 13.96
CA VAL A 57 -4.08 -10.49 15.12
C VAL A 57 -5.45 -11.05 14.71
N VAL A 58 -6.11 -10.40 13.77
CA VAL A 58 -7.46 -10.78 13.31
C VAL A 58 -7.39 -11.83 12.20
N THR A 59 -6.45 -11.68 11.27
CA THR A 59 -6.41 -12.48 10.04
C THR A 59 -5.43 -13.65 10.10
N GLY A 60 -4.51 -13.65 11.07
CA GLY A 60 -3.40 -14.60 11.13
C GLY A 60 -2.25 -14.30 10.16
N GLN A 61 -2.38 -13.27 9.31
CA GLN A 61 -1.32 -12.86 8.40
C GLN A 61 -0.38 -11.89 9.10
N GLU A 62 0.56 -12.40 9.86
CA GLU A 62 1.49 -11.58 10.65
C GLU A 62 2.70 -11.10 9.84
N CYS A 63 3.16 -11.90 8.88
CA CYS A 63 4.31 -11.57 8.05
C CYS A 63 3.88 -11.21 6.63
N ILE A 64 4.74 -10.45 5.92
CA ILE A 64 4.64 -10.16 4.48
C ILE A 64 3.25 -9.74 4.00
N ARG A 65 2.53 -8.96 4.81
CA ARG A 65 1.15 -8.55 4.49
C ARG A 65 1.06 -7.82 3.15
N GLY A 66 2.01 -6.93 2.87
CA GLY A 66 2.06 -6.19 1.61
C GLY A 66 2.24 -7.12 0.40
N GLN A 67 3.15 -8.08 0.48
CA GLN A 67 3.37 -9.05 -0.59
C GLN A 67 2.13 -9.89 -0.85
N VAL A 68 1.46 -10.34 0.20
CA VAL A 68 0.23 -11.14 0.08
C VAL A 68 -0.87 -10.34 -0.62
N ILE A 69 -1.06 -9.08 -0.22
CA ILE A 69 -2.08 -8.20 -0.81
C ILE A 69 -1.79 -7.97 -2.30
N LEU A 70 -0.58 -7.54 -2.62
CA LEU A 70 -0.21 -7.15 -3.98
C LEU A 70 -0.17 -8.35 -4.93
N ARG A 71 0.33 -9.49 -4.47
CA ARG A 71 0.27 -10.73 -5.27
C ARG A 71 -1.16 -11.13 -5.59
N GLY A 72 -2.09 -10.86 -4.69
CA GLY A 72 -3.51 -11.14 -4.90
C GLY A 72 -4.12 -10.39 -6.08
N ILE A 73 -3.53 -9.29 -6.52
CA ILE A 73 -3.96 -8.51 -7.68
C ILE A 73 -2.93 -8.52 -8.82
N GLY A 74 -1.98 -9.44 -8.79
CA GLY A 74 -1.01 -9.64 -9.85
C GLY A 74 0.19 -8.71 -9.83
N ILE A 75 0.47 -8.04 -8.72
CA ILE A 75 1.67 -7.22 -8.54
C ILE A 75 2.74 -8.04 -7.80
N GLY A 76 3.87 -8.23 -8.45
CA GLY A 76 5.03 -8.92 -7.92
C GLY A 76 6.30 -8.45 -8.61
N ALA A 77 7.43 -9.07 -8.28
CA ALA A 77 8.74 -8.76 -8.85
C ALA A 77 9.19 -7.31 -8.63
N ILE A 78 8.65 -6.65 -7.61
CA ILE A 78 9.10 -5.32 -7.14
C ILE A 78 9.40 -5.41 -5.65
N PRO A 79 10.27 -4.53 -5.12
CA PRO A 79 10.45 -4.41 -3.68
C PRO A 79 9.14 -4.01 -2.99
N VAL A 80 8.75 -4.77 -1.97
CA VAL A 80 7.60 -4.47 -1.12
C VAL A 80 8.09 -4.36 0.31
N ILE A 81 7.94 -3.20 0.89
CA ILE A 81 8.38 -2.89 2.25
C ILE A 81 7.16 -2.78 3.14
N ASN A 82 7.08 -3.61 4.16
CA ASN A 82 6.03 -3.56 5.16
C ASN A 82 6.42 -2.58 6.26
N VAL A 83 5.53 -1.67 6.61
CA VAL A 83 5.76 -0.61 7.57
C VAL A 83 4.77 -0.73 8.71
N GLU A 84 5.27 -0.68 9.93
CA GLU A 84 4.43 -0.63 11.13
C GLU A 84 4.84 0.56 12.00
N ASN A 85 3.89 1.41 12.33
CA ASN A 85 4.01 2.54 13.22
C ASN A 85 2.65 2.82 13.86
N ALA A 86 2.02 1.76 14.37
CA ALA A 86 0.66 1.81 14.92
C ALA A 86 -0.30 2.54 13.96
N CYS A 87 -1.08 3.50 14.46
CA CYS A 87 -2.04 4.25 13.64
C CYS A 87 -1.39 5.13 12.55
N ALA A 88 -0.08 5.36 12.62
CA ALA A 88 0.67 6.15 11.65
C ALA A 88 1.40 5.29 10.60
N SER A 89 1.08 4.01 10.48
CA SER A 89 1.77 3.10 9.55
C SER A 89 1.67 3.57 8.10
N ALA A 90 0.49 3.94 7.64
CA ALA A 90 0.29 4.42 6.27
C ALA A 90 0.95 5.78 6.03
N SER A 91 0.93 6.68 7.00
CA SER A 91 1.62 7.98 6.91
C SER A 91 3.14 7.79 6.81
N THR A 92 3.67 6.82 7.55
CA THR A 92 5.09 6.45 7.48
C THR A 92 5.42 5.85 6.11
N ALA A 93 4.57 4.97 5.60
CA ALA A 93 4.74 4.39 4.26
C ALA A 93 4.77 5.50 3.18
N LEU A 94 3.84 6.45 3.25
CA LEU A 94 3.80 7.58 2.31
C LEU A 94 5.06 8.44 2.40
N ASN A 95 5.52 8.74 3.62
CA ASN A 95 6.74 9.52 3.84
C ASN A 95 7.97 8.82 3.24
N GLN A 96 8.11 7.52 3.48
CA GLN A 96 9.22 6.73 2.94
C GLN A 96 9.16 6.64 1.41
N ALA A 97 7.99 6.41 0.83
CA ALA A 97 7.81 6.40 -0.62
C ALA A 97 8.25 7.73 -1.25
N ALA A 98 7.80 8.85 -0.69
CA ALA A 98 8.17 10.19 -1.15
C ALA A 98 9.68 10.44 -1.01
N ALA A 99 10.30 9.95 0.07
CA ALA A 99 11.75 10.09 0.27
C ALA A 99 12.54 9.31 -0.79
N MET A 100 12.10 8.10 -1.15
CA MET A 100 12.77 7.28 -2.16
C MET A 100 12.68 7.90 -3.57
N ILE A 101 11.54 8.49 -3.90
CA ILE A 101 11.39 9.26 -5.14
C ILE A 101 12.31 10.49 -5.12
N THR A 102 12.31 11.23 -4.02
CA THR A 102 13.16 12.41 -3.85
C THR A 102 14.64 12.07 -3.95
N ALA A 103 15.04 10.92 -3.42
CA ALA A 103 16.42 10.44 -3.52
C ALA A 103 16.81 9.92 -4.92
N GLY A 104 15.86 9.82 -5.84
CA GLY A 104 16.10 9.38 -7.22
C GLY A 104 16.18 7.87 -7.40
N LEU A 105 15.77 7.08 -6.41
CA LEU A 105 15.81 5.61 -6.52
C LEU A 105 14.66 5.05 -7.35
N TYR A 106 13.50 5.71 -7.32
CA TYR A 106 12.30 5.29 -8.05
C TYR A 106 11.59 6.50 -8.64
N ASP A 107 10.87 6.29 -9.72
CA ASP A 107 9.99 7.30 -10.34
C ASP A 107 8.52 7.11 -9.92
N VAL A 108 8.09 5.84 -9.76
CA VAL A 108 6.70 5.50 -9.42
C VAL A 108 6.68 4.50 -8.26
N VAL A 109 6.09 4.91 -7.17
CA VAL A 109 6.01 4.12 -5.93
C VAL A 109 4.57 4.12 -5.42
N LEU A 110 4.12 2.97 -4.96
CA LEU A 110 2.85 2.81 -4.26
C LEU A 110 3.06 3.02 -2.75
N ALA A 111 2.20 3.83 -2.15
CA ALA A 111 2.02 3.87 -0.69
C ALA A 111 0.62 3.38 -0.37
N LEU A 112 0.50 2.30 0.36
CA LEU A 112 -0.76 1.67 0.74
C LEU A 112 -0.89 1.60 2.25
N GLY A 113 -2.03 1.95 2.77
CA GLY A 113 -2.43 1.62 4.13
C GLY A 113 -3.64 0.70 4.11
N VAL A 114 -3.61 -0.34 4.90
CA VAL A 114 -4.74 -1.26 5.04
C VAL A 114 -4.80 -1.77 6.47
N GLU A 115 -6.01 -1.84 7.02
CA GLU A 115 -6.22 -2.36 8.37
C GLU A 115 -7.48 -3.20 8.41
N LYS A 116 -7.50 -4.20 9.29
CA LYS A 116 -8.68 -5.00 9.57
C LYS A 116 -8.72 -5.30 11.07
N LEU A 117 -9.76 -4.80 11.71
CA LEU A 117 -9.93 -4.89 13.17
C LEU A 117 -11.04 -5.88 13.59
N TYR A 118 -11.71 -6.49 12.63
CA TYR A 118 -12.80 -7.43 12.87
C TYR A 118 -12.58 -8.74 12.12
#